data_81c2d07f8a266e717a1c9863c5620bb6
#
_entry.id   81c2d07f8a266e717a1c9863c5620bb6
#
_cell.length_a   1.000
_cell.length_b   1.000
_cell.length_c   1.000
_cell.angle_alpha   90.00
_cell.angle_beta   90.00
_cell.angle_gamma   90.00
#
_symmetry.space_group_name_H-M   'P 1'
#
loop_
_entity.id
_entity.type
_entity.pdbx_description
1 polymer ?
#
loop_
_entity_poly.entity_id
_entity_poly.type
_entity_poly.pdbx_seq_one_letter_code
_entity_poly.pdbx_strand_id
1 'polypeptide(L)'
;KTGEGFNVNPFYRAEDIEGLKTTESLPGEFPYVRGTKKDNDWKVRQNIEVTCFKGANEKALDILNKGVTSLGFIIKGSDVNAENIATLLDGICPECVELNFNTCNCKAEMLIGILADYFKGKGADLEKCKGSVNYDPFKKPLVKGKENENWVEAAAAVLKAGAALPGYKVLAVNAFYFNNAGAYISQELGYALAWGNELLAKLTEAGLDATEVAKKIKLSLIHI
;
A
#
# COMPACT_ATOMS: atom_id res chain seq x y z
N LYS A 1 -12.96 -29.14 -1.27
CA LYS A 1 -11.58 -29.23 -0.83
C LYS A 1 -10.79 -28.07 -1.42
N THR A 2 -10.05 -27.33 -0.60
CA THR A 2 -9.19 -26.22 -1.04
C THR A 2 -7.85 -26.71 -1.57
N GLY A 3 -7.08 -25.85 -2.23
CA GLY A 3 -5.71 -26.13 -2.64
C GLY A 3 -4.76 -26.37 -1.46
N GLU A 4 -5.09 -25.85 -0.26
CA GLU A 4 -4.36 -26.03 0.99
C GLU A 4 -4.61 -27.39 1.65
N GLY A 5 -5.51 -28.22 1.11
CA GLY A 5 -5.72 -29.58 1.52
C GLY A 5 -6.83 -29.80 2.56
N PHE A 6 -7.47 -28.78 3.06
CA PHE A 6 -8.62 -28.89 3.96
C PHE A 6 -9.94 -28.63 3.24
N ASN A 7 -11.05 -28.97 3.90
CA ASN A 7 -12.40 -28.74 3.38
C ASN A 7 -12.99 -27.46 3.97
N VAL A 8 -13.69 -26.70 3.15
CA VAL A 8 -14.49 -25.54 3.58
C VAL A 8 -15.95 -25.87 3.36
N ASN A 9 -16.79 -25.60 4.35
CA ASN A 9 -18.25 -25.74 4.23
C ASN A 9 -18.82 -24.58 3.42
N PRO A 10 -19.97 -24.78 2.75
CA PRO A 10 -20.65 -23.69 2.01
C PRO A 10 -21.07 -22.52 2.90
N PHE A 11 -21.33 -22.80 4.18
CA PHE A 11 -21.63 -21.81 5.23
C PHE A 11 -21.27 -22.38 6.60
N TYR A 12 -21.12 -21.50 7.58
CA TYR A 12 -20.83 -21.82 8.97
C TYR A 12 -21.86 -21.19 9.89
N ARG A 13 -22.12 -21.84 11.04
CA ARG A 13 -23.08 -21.41 12.08
C ARG A 13 -22.38 -21.24 13.42
N ALA A 14 -23.15 -20.84 14.44
CA ALA A 14 -22.63 -20.64 15.81
C ALA A 14 -22.01 -21.93 16.39
N GLU A 15 -22.64 -23.09 16.13
CA GLU A 15 -22.11 -24.39 16.58
C GLU A 15 -20.75 -24.76 15.98
N ASP A 16 -20.40 -24.24 14.82
CA ASP A 16 -19.11 -24.51 14.17
C ASP A 16 -17.92 -23.78 14.86
N ILE A 17 -18.21 -22.78 15.66
CA ILE A 17 -17.20 -22.00 16.39
C ILE A 17 -17.14 -22.35 17.88
N GLU A 18 -18.00 -23.26 18.39
CA GLU A 18 -17.99 -23.71 19.76
C GLU A 18 -16.64 -24.38 20.10
N GLY A 19 -16.03 -23.95 21.20
CA GLY A 19 -14.74 -24.45 21.66
C GLY A 19 -13.51 -23.97 20.90
N LEU A 20 -13.67 -23.05 19.95
CA LEU A 20 -12.53 -22.41 19.30
C LEU A 20 -11.93 -21.32 20.20
N LYS A 21 -10.65 -21.50 20.56
CA LYS A 21 -9.88 -20.52 21.37
C LYS A 21 -9.80 -19.14 20.72
N THR A 22 -9.95 -19.04 19.40
CA THR A 22 -9.96 -17.79 18.64
C THR A 22 -11.12 -16.87 19.01
N THR A 23 -12.19 -17.40 19.64
CA THR A 23 -13.36 -16.63 20.09
C THR A 23 -13.23 -16.08 21.51
N GLU A 24 -12.20 -16.50 22.25
CA GLU A 24 -11.98 -16.11 23.65
C GLU A 24 -11.43 -14.67 23.79
N SER A 25 -10.76 -14.15 22.74
CA SER A 25 -10.22 -12.79 22.72
C SER A 25 -11.06 -11.86 21.84
N LEU A 26 -11.09 -10.57 22.21
CA LEU A 26 -11.72 -9.54 21.37
C LEU A 26 -10.79 -9.07 20.22
N PRO A 27 -11.35 -8.51 19.13
CA PRO A 27 -10.55 -7.86 18.11
C PRO A 27 -9.66 -6.76 18.71
N GLY A 28 -8.41 -6.69 18.28
CA GLY A 28 -7.43 -5.71 18.76
C GLY A 28 -6.78 -6.04 20.10
N GLU A 29 -7.06 -7.21 20.68
CA GLU A 29 -6.42 -7.72 21.90
C GLU A 29 -5.28 -8.72 21.57
N PHE A 30 -4.20 -8.66 22.36
CA PHE A 30 -3.12 -9.64 22.26
C PHE A 30 -3.65 -11.05 22.55
N PRO A 31 -3.26 -12.10 21.81
CA PRO A 31 -2.22 -12.18 20.78
C PRO A 31 -2.69 -11.85 19.34
N TYR A 32 -3.72 -11.04 19.19
CA TYR A 32 -4.23 -10.50 17.91
C TYR A 32 -4.77 -11.57 16.92
N VAL A 33 -5.27 -12.67 17.43
CA VAL A 33 -5.86 -13.76 16.61
C VAL A 33 -7.09 -13.32 15.81
N ARG A 34 -7.72 -12.21 16.23
CA ARG A 34 -8.86 -11.59 15.55
C ARG A 34 -8.50 -10.24 14.92
N GLY A 35 -7.20 -10.03 14.59
CA GLY A 35 -6.70 -8.80 13.99
C GLY A 35 -6.32 -7.72 15.01
N THR A 36 -5.61 -6.71 14.54
CA THR A 36 -5.05 -5.62 15.35
C THR A 36 -6.01 -4.44 15.56
N LYS A 37 -7.15 -4.41 14.85
CA LYS A 37 -8.17 -3.37 14.97
C LYS A 37 -9.29 -3.81 15.91
N LYS A 38 -9.79 -2.87 16.73
CA LYS A 38 -10.93 -3.10 17.64
C LYS A 38 -12.29 -3.00 16.94
N ASP A 39 -12.33 -2.35 15.80
CA ASP A 39 -13.54 -2.07 15.02
C ASP A 39 -13.37 -2.43 13.53
N ASN A 40 -14.47 -2.30 12.79
CA ASN A 40 -14.54 -2.54 11.36
C ASN A 40 -14.33 -1.26 10.52
N ASP A 41 -13.65 -0.25 11.04
CA ASP A 41 -13.31 0.96 10.30
C ASP A 41 -12.19 0.70 9.29
N TRP A 42 -12.56 0.15 8.13
CA TRP A 42 -11.66 0.01 6.98
C TRP A 42 -11.89 1.13 5.96
N LYS A 43 -10.87 1.38 5.15
CA LYS A 43 -10.96 2.36 4.08
C LYS A 43 -11.57 1.75 2.82
N VAL A 44 -12.58 2.42 2.27
CA VAL A 44 -13.16 2.06 0.97
C VAL A 44 -12.34 2.73 -0.11
N ARG A 45 -11.60 1.93 -0.90
CA ARG A 45 -10.66 2.44 -1.90
C ARG A 45 -11.17 2.27 -3.31
N GLN A 46 -11.02 3.31 -4.13
CA GLN A 46 -11.18 3.23 -5.58
C GLN A 46 -9.94 3.73 -6.31
N ASN A 47 -9.50 2.96 -7.31
CA ASN A 47 -8.40 3.34 -8.18
C ASN A 47 -8.92 4.10 -9.40
N ILE A 48 -8.18 5.14 -9.82
CA ILE A 48 -8.44 5.97 -10.98
C ILE A 48 -7.21 5.92 -11.88
N GLU A 49 -7.36 5.44 -13.11
CA GLU A 49 -6.37 5.61 -14.16
C GLU A 49 -6.38 7.06 -14.64
N VAL A 50 -5.24 7.75 -14.48
CA VAL A 50 -5.12 9.15 -14.83
C VAL A 50 -4.72 9.28 -16.30
N THR A 51 -5.71 9.48 -17.16
CA THR A 51 -5.52 9.79 -18.58
C THR A 51 -5.62 11.31 -18.83
N CYS A 52 -6.38 12.01 -18.00
CA CYS A 52 -6.52 13.46 -17.95
C CYS A 52 -6.61 13.88 -16.49
N PHE A 53 -5.76 14.78 -16.04
CA PHE A 53 -5.66 15.18 -14.62
C PHE A 53 -6.93 15.86 -14.10
N LYS A 54 -7.50 16.78 -14.89
CA LYS A 54 -8.76 17.44 -14.54
C LYS A 54 -9.93 16.45 -14.46
N GLY A 55 -10.09 15.58 -15.45
CA GLY A 55 -11.16 14.57 -15.42
C GLY A 55 -10.98 13.54 -14.31
N ALA A 56 -9.73 13.20 -13.95
CA ALA A 56 -9.43 12.32 -12.82
C ALA A 56 -9.76 13.00 -11.48
N ASN A 57 -9.50 14.29 -11.34
CA ASN A 57 -9.90 15.10 -10.18
C ASN A 57 -11.43 15.18 -10.04
N GLU A 58 -12.14 15.52 -11.10
CA GLU A 58 -13.61 15.55 -11.10
C GLU A 58 -14.21 14.21 -10.67
N LYS A 59 -13.68 13.11 -11.20
CA LYS A 59 -14.07 11.75 -10.79
C LYS A 59 -13.73 11.47 -9.33
N ALA A 60 -12.56 11.88 -8.85
CA ALA A 60 -12.15 11.70 -7.47
C ALA A 60 -13.10 12.41 -6.50
N LEU A 61 -13.46 13.67 -6.78
CA LEU A 61 -14.40 14.44 -5.97
C LEU A 61 -15.81 13.82 -5.97
N ASP A 62 -16.28 13.33 -7.13
CA ASP A 62 -17.57 12.66 -7.24
C ASP A 62 -17.64 11.39 -6.38
N ILE A 63 -16.62 10.51 -6.45
CA ILE A 63 -16.63 9.26 -5.68
C ILE A 63 -16.40 9.46 -4.19
N LEU A 64 -15.66 10.51 -3.79
CA LEU A 64 -15.54 10.89 -2.38
C LEU A 64 -16.91 11.26 -1.80
N ASN A 65 -17.73 12.01 -2.54
CA ASN A 65 -19.11 12.34 -2.15
C ASN A 65 -20.04 11.11 -2.09
N LYS A 66 -19.62 9.97 -2.67
CA LYS A 66 -20.33 8.69 -2.67
C LYS A 66 -19.84 7.70 -1.62
N GLY A 67 -18.98 8.14 -0.70
CA GLY A 67 -18.53 7.35 0.44
C GLY A 67 -17.17 6.64 0.27
N VAL A 68 -16.44 6.90 -0.83
CA VAL A 68 -15.04 6.47 -0.93
C VAL A 68 -14.19 7.26 0.05
N THR A 69 -13.31 6.57 0.79
CA THR A 69 -12.45 7.16 1.83
C THR A 69 -10.96 7.03 1.53
N SER A 70 -10.61 6.33 0.45
CA SER A 70 -9.23 6.11 -0.02
C SER A 70 -9.20 6.19 -1.54
N LEU A 71 -8.33 7.03 -2.08
CA LEU A 71 -8.14 7.19 -3.53
C LEU A 71 -6.83 6.52 -3.95
N GLY A 72 -6.85 5.86 -5.09
CA GLY A 72 -5.65 5.36 -5.75
C GLY A 72 -5.49 5.98 -7.12
N PHE A 73 -4.38 6.64 -7.38
CA PHE A 73 -4.09 7.24 -8.69
C PHE A 73 -2.99 6.44 -9.40
N ILE A 74 -3.28 6.04 -10.64
CA ILE A 74 -2.32 5.36 -11.53
C ILE A 74 -1.87 6.41 -12.55
N ILE A 75 -0.60 6.87 -12.41
CA ILE A 75 -0.05 7.99 -13.17
C ILE A 75 1.11 7.49 -14.02
N LYS A 76 1.15 7.88 -15.29
CA LYS A 76 2.31 7.62 -16.16
C LYS A 76 3.52 8.40 -15.64
N GLY A 77 4.69 7.77 -15.66
CA GLY A 77 5.92 8.41 -15.13
C GLY A 77 6.31 9.69 -15.86
N SER A 78 5.99 9.83 -17.16
CA SER A 78 6.20 11.06 -17.93
C SER A 78 5.42 12.26 -17.39
N ASP A 79 4.28 11.99 -16.75
CA ASP A 79 3.29 13.00 -16.39
C ASP A 79 3.42 13.44 -14.92
N VAL A 80 4.41 12.90 -14.20
CA VAL A 80 4.71 13.27 -12.81
C VAL A 80 5.43 14.60 -12.77
N ASN A 81 4.72 15.66 -12.42
CA ASN A 81 5.21 17.00 -12.16
C ASN A 81 4.29 17.75 -11.19
N ALA A 82 4.74 18.87 -10.64
CA ALA A 82 4.02 19.62 -9.61
C ALA A 82 2.67 20.18 -10.10
N GLU A 83 2.58 20.67 -11.33
CA GLU A 83 1.37 21.24 -11.91
C GLU A 83 0.27 20.17 -12.06
N ASN A 84 0.63 19.03 -12.61
CA ASN A 84 -0.27 17.90 -12.79
C ASN A 84 -0.79 17.37 -11.45
N ILE A 85 0.08 17.24 -10.45
CA ILE A 85 -0.31 16.80 -9.10
C ILE A 85 -1.20 17.83 -8.42
N ALA A 86 -0.91 19.12 -8.57
CA ALA A 86 -1.77 20.19 -8.04
C ALA A 86 -3.17 20.16 -8.66
N THR A 87 -3.26 19.95 -9.99
CA THR A 87 -4.54 19.81 -10.70
C THR A 87 -5.30 18.55 -10.23
N LEU A 88 -4.58 17.41 -10.05
CA LEU A 88 -5.19 16.15 -9.64
C LEU A 88 -5.80 16.23 -8.24
N LEU A 89 -5.14 16.94 -7.33
CA LEU A 89 -5.50 16.99 -5.92
C LEU A 89 -6.29 18.26 -5.53
N ASP A 90 -6.65 19.09 -6.50
CA ASP A 90 -7.41 20.31 -6.21
C ASP A 90 -8.76 19.98 -5.54
N GLY A 91 -9.08 20.71 -4.47
CA GLY A 91 -10.30 20.49 -3.69
C GLY A 91 -10.32 19.23 -2.82
N ILE A 92 -9.27 18.39 -2.83
CA ILE A 92 -9.17 17.19 -1.99
C ILE A 92 -8.44 17.53 -0.68
N CYS A 93 -9.06 17.20 0.46
CA CYS A 93 -8.45 17.33 1.79
C CYS A 93 -7.47 16.20 2.04
N PRO A 94 -6.15 16.42 2.09
CA PRO A 94 -5.16 15.35 2.23
C PRO A 94 -5.12 14.72 3.63
N GLU A 95 -5.64 15.41 4.64
CA GLU A 95 -5.75 14.89 6.01
C GLU A 95 -6.99 13.99 6.20
N CYS A 96 -8.01 14.17 5.35
CA CYS A 96 -9.31 13.50 5.47
C CYS A 96 -9.38 12.24 4.62
N VAL A 97 -8.61 12.19 3.53
CA VAL A 97 -8.65 11.12 2.51
C VAL A 97 -7.30 10.43 2.44
N GLU A 98 -7.31 9.10 2.46
CA GLU A 98 -6.09 8.34 2.19
C GLU A 98 -5.75 8.40 0.70
N LEU A 99 -4.56 8.91 0.36
CA LEU A 99 -4.12 9.12 -1.02
C LEU A 99 -2.99 8.16 -1.40
N ASN A 100 -3.25 7.34 -2.39
CA ASN A 100 -2.31 6.31 -2.84
C ASN A 100 -1.92 6.54 -4.29
N PHE A 101 -0.63 6.37 -4.60
CA PHE A 101 -0.10 6.65 -5.93
C PHE A 101 0.69 5.46 -6.47
N ASN A 102 0.44 5.13 -7.72
CA ASN A 102 1.17 4.13 -8.48
C ASN A 102 1.73 4.78 -9.74
N THR A 103 3.05 4.75 -9.89
CA THR A 103 3.76 5.28 -11.05
C THR A 103 4.98 4.41 -11.39
N CYS A 104 5.81 4.84 -12.34
CA CYS A 104 7.10 4.22 -12.59
C CYS A 104 8.00 4.36 -11.34
N ASN A 105 8.69 3.28 -10.94
CA ASN A 105 9.62 3.29 -9.80
C ASN A 105 10.64 4.45 -9.87
N CYS A 106 11.14 4.76 -11.06
CA CYS A 106 12.09 5.85 -11.29
C CYS A 106 11.55 7.27 -10.97
N LYS A 107 10.24 7.39 -10.75
CA LYS A 107 9.58 8.65 -10.40
C LYS A 107 9.02 8.69 -8.97
N ALA A 108 9.18 7.60 -8.22
CA ALA A 108 8.62 7.51 -6.87
C ALA A 108 9.22 8.56 -5.91
N GLU A 109 10.53 8.71 -5.89
CA GLU A 109 11.23 9.71 -5.07
C GLU A 109 10.77 11.13 -5.41
N MET A 110 10.76 11.48 -6.72
CA MET A 110 10.29 12.78 -7.21
C MET A 110 8.84 13.05 -6.80
N LEU A 111 7.98 12.06 -6.96
CA LEU A 111 6.56 12.18 -6.60
C LEU A 111 6.37 12.44 -5.11
N ILE A 112 7.12 11.75 -4.24
CA ILE A 112 7.09 11.97 -2.79
C ILE A 112 7.46 13.42 -2.45
N GLY A 113 8.51 13.96 -3.06
CA GLY A 113 8.90 15.36 -2.88
C GLY A 113 7.80 16.33 -3.29
N ILE A 114 7.21 16.13 -4.48
CA ILE A 114 6.11 16.95 -4.98
C ILE A 114 4.89 16.91 -4.03
N LEU A 115 4.53 15.72 -3.53
CA LEU A 115 3.42 15.57 -2.59
C LEU A 115 3.68 16.29 -1.27
N ALA A 116 4.90 16.16 -0.71
CA ALA A 116 5.28 16.83 0.52
C ALA A 116 5.20 18.36 0.38
N ASP A 117 5.71 18.90 -0.73
CA ASP A 117 5.66 20.34 -1.00
C ASP A 117 4.22 20.83 -1.24
N TYR A 118 3.43 20.05 -1.97
CA TYR A 118 2.01 20.37 -2.20
C TYR A 118 1.22 20.42 -0.89
N PHE A 119 1.36 19.41 -0.02
CA PHE A 119 0.65 19.37 1.26
C PHE A 119 1.09 20.50 2.20
N LYS A 120 2.39 20.78 2.28
CA LYS A 120 2.92 21.95 3.00
C LYS A 120 2.34 23.27 2.46
N GLY A 121 2.32 23.41 1.14
CA GLY A 121 1.76 24.59 0.48
C GLY A 121 0.27 24.80 0.74
N LYS A 122 -0.49 23.72 1.01
CA LYS A 122 -1.89 23.77 1.44
C LYS A 122 -2.07 23.97 2.95
N GLY A 123 -0.97 24.02 3.73
CA GLY A 123 -1.02 24.13 5.19
C GLY A 123 -1.48 22.87 5.91
N ALA A 124 -1.39 21.71 5.24
CA ALA A 124 -1.83 20.44 5.82
C ALA A 124 -0.84 19.94 6.88
N ASP A 125 -1.37 19.30 7.93
CA ASP A 125 -0.61 18.58 8.93
C ASP A 125 -0.11 17.24 8.35
N LEU A 126 1.18 17.16 8.05
CA LEU A 126 1.77 15.99 7.39
C LEU A 126 1.67 14.70 8.22
N GLU A 127 1.55 14.78 9.54
CA GLU A 127 1.34 13.62 10.42
C GLU A 127 -0.05 13.00 10.21
N LYS A 128 -1.02 13.80 9.81
CA LYS A 128 -2.39 13.36 9.51
C LYS A 128 -2.55 12.87 8.08
N CYS A 129 -1.68 13.30 7.16
CA CYS A 129 -1.72 12.85 5.76
C CYS A 129 -1.31 11.38 5.66
N LYS A 130 -2.23 10.53 5.21
CA LYS A 130 -2.01 9.08 5.08
C LYS A 130 -2.12 8.63 3.64
N GLY A 131 -1.32 7.63 3.27
CA GLY A 131 -1.36 7.09 1.93
C GLY A 131 -0.17 6.21 1.59
N SER A 132 0.08 6.06 0.30
CA SER A 132 1.24 5.33 -0.18
C SER A 132 1.73 5.82 -1.54
N VAL A 133 3.04 5.67 -1.76
CA VAL A 133 3.64 5.70 -3.10
C VAL A 133 4.19 4.31 -3.36
N ASN A 134 3.71 3.67 -4.43
CA ASN A 134 3.98 2.25 -4.69
C ASN A 134 5.34 2.06 -5.36
N TYR A 135 6.43 2.11 -4.58
CA TYR A 135 7.76 1.70 -5.04
C TYR A 135 7.96 0.22 -4.75
N ASP A 136 8.15 -0.57 -5.81
CA ASP A 136 8.28 -2.02 -5.77
C ASP A 136 9.53 -2.46 -6.56
N PRO A 137 10.65 -2.74 -5.87
CA PRO A 137 11.91 -3.07 -6.53
C PRO A 137 11.87 -4.41 -7.28
N PHE A 138 11.01 -5.35 -6.85
CA PHE A 138 10.95 -6.70 -7.41
C PHE A 138 9.94 -6.86 -8.55
N LYS A 139 9.08 -5.87 -8.79
CA LYS A 139 8.12 -5.89 -9.90
C LYS A 139 8.80 -6.15 -11.25
N LYS A 140 9.93 -5.49 -11.52
CA LYS A 140 10.62 -5.61 -12.80
C LYS A 140 11.25 -6.99 -13.00
N PRO A 141 11.99 -7.56 -12.02
CA PRO A 141 12.44 -8.94 -12.08
C PRO A 141 11.30 -9.95 -12.28
N LEU A 142 10.25 -9.87 -11.46
CA LEU A 142 9.14 -10.83 -11.48
C LEU A 142 8.32 -10.78 -12.78
N VAL A 143 7.97 -9.58 -13.25
CA VAL A 143 7.06 -9.43 -14.40
C VAL A 143 7.79 -9.44 -15.73
N LYS A 144 9.04 -8.97 -15.77
CA LYS A 144 9.80 -8.79 -17.01
C LYS A 144 11.06 -9.64 -17.11
N GLY A 145 11.41 -10.41 -16.07
CA GLY A 145 12.63 -11.19 -16.00
C GLY A 145 13.92 -10.34 -16.09
N LYS A 146 13.85 -9.06 -15.76
CA LYS A 146 14.99 -8.14 -15.83
C LYS A 146 15.52 -7.83 -14.46
N GLU A 147 16.79 -8.07 -14.23
CA GLU A 147 17.46 -7.72 -12.98
C GLU A 147 17.39 -6.23 -12.66
N ASN A 148 17.44 -5.91 -11.37
CA ASN A 148 17.44 -4.56 -10.83
C ASN A 148 18.59 -4.45 -9.82
N GLU A 149 19.82 -4.33 -10.33
CA GLU A 149 21.05 -4.41 -9.54
C GLU A 149 21.14 -3.35 -8.42
N ASN A 150 20.67 -2.13 -8.67
CA ASN A 150 20.80 -0.99 -7.75
C ASN A 150 19.50 -0.73 -6.94
N TRP A 151 18.70 -1.77 -6.71
CA TRP A 151 17.41 -1.56 -6.05
C TRP A 151 17.52 -1.13 -4.58
N VAL A 152 18.57 -1.54 -3.87
CA VAL A 152 18.78 -1.20 -2.46
C VAL A 152 19.02 0.30 -2.30
N GLU A 153 19.91 0.87 -3.12
CA GLU A 153 20.22 2.30 -3.12
C GLU A 153 18.98 3.13 -3.52
N ALA A 154 18.26 2.67 -4.56
CA ALA A 154 17.04 3.34 -4.99
C ALA A 154 15.93 3.27 -3.94
N ALA A 155 15.77 2.13 -3.25
CA ALA A 155 14.84 1.98 -2.14
C ALA A 155 15.22 2.87 -0.95
N ALA A 156 16.51 2.96 -0.62
CA ALA A 156 17.03 3.86 0.43
C ALA A 156 16.76 5.34 0.10
N ALA A 157 16.92 5.76 -1.15
CA ALA A 157 16.59 7.12 -1.60
C ALA A 157 15.07 7.41 -1.45
N VAL A 158 14.22 6.46 -1.86
CA VAL A 158 12.77 6.56 -1.69
C VAL A 158 12.36 6.63 -0.21
N LEU A 159 12.99 5.84 0.66
CA LEU A 159 12.76 5.89 2.11
C LEU A 159 13.17 7.25 2.69
N LYS A 160 14.32 7.78 2.30
CA LYS A 160 14.80 9.09 2.73
C LYS A 160 13.84 10.20 2.31
N ALA A 161 13.36 10.19 1.07
CA ALA A 161 12.34 11.10 0.61
C ALA A 161 11.03 10.92 1.39
N GLY A 162 10.65 9.66 1.68
CA GLY A 162 9.46 9.29 2.44
C GLY A 162 9.45 9.77 3.90
N ALA A 163 10.58 10.17 4.45
CA ALA A 163 10.64 10.79 5.78
C ALA A 163 9.87 12.12 5.84
N ALA A 164 9.74 12.83 4.71
CA ALA A 164 8.96 14.07 4.61
C ALA A 164 7.44 13.83 4.75
N LEU A 165 6.97 12.59 4.62
CA LEU A 165 5.57 12.19 4.74
C LEU A 165 5.45 11.03 5.75
N PRO A 166 5.38 11.33 7.07
CA PRO A 166 5.42 10.31 8.13
C PRO A 166 4.34 9.24 8.00
N GLY A 167 3.12 9.64 7.63
CA GLY A 167 1.97 8.75 7.46
C GLY A 167 1.95 7.95 6.15
N TYR A 168 2.94 8.12 5.26
CA TYR A 168 2.99 7.42 3.97
C TYR A 168 3.83 6.16 4.02
N LYS A 169 3.33 5.10 3.37
CA LYS A 169 4.09 3.88 3.07
C LYS A 169 4.67 4.00 1.67
N VAL A 170 5.99 3.86 1.56
CA VAL A 170 6.70 4.13 0.30
C VAL A 170 7.37 2.90 -0.30
N LEU A 171 7.39 1.78 0.42
CA LEU A 171 7.84 0.48 -0.08
C LEU A 171 6.64 -0.45 -0.24
N ALA A 172 6.54 -1.16 -1.35
CA ALA A 172 5.44 -2.04 -1.63
C ALA A 172 5.88 -3.48 -1.87
N VAL A 173 5.15 -4.40 -1.25
CA VAL A 173 5.15 -5.83 -1.54
C VAL A 173 3.82 -6.13 -2.23
N ASN A 174 3.85 -6.32 -3.56
CA ASN A 174 2.67 -6.55 -4.38
C ASN A 174 2.49 -8.06 -4.62
N ALA A 175 2.07 -8.80 -3.60
CA ALA A 175 1.98 -10.25 -3.64
C ALA A 175 0.93 -10.78 -4.63
N PHE A 176 0.00 -9.95 -5.07
CA PHE A 176 -0.98 -10.30 -6.10
C PHE A 176 -0.35 -10.80 -7.40
N TYR A 177 0.92 -10.50 -7.68
CA TYR A 177 1.62 -11.09 -8.84
C TYR A 177 1.75 -12.60 -8.72
N PHE A 178 1.97 -13.13 -7.51
CA PHE A 178 2.05 -14.56 -7.26
C PHE A 178 0.68 -15.21 -7.41
N ASN A 179 -0.36 -14.58 -6.87
CA ASN A 179 -1.73 -15.07 -7.03
C ASN A 179 -2.15 -15.11 -8.51
N ASN A 180 -1.88 -14.05 -9.27
CA ASN A 180 -2.14 -14.00 -10.71
C ASN A 180 -1.34 -15.05 -11.51
N ALA A 181 -0.21 -15.51 -10.96
CA ALA A 181 0.57 -16.61 -11.53
C ALA A 181 0.10 -18.01 -11.08
N GLY A 182 -0.97 -18.11 -10.28
CA GLY A 182 -1.57 -19.36 -9.83
C GLY A 182 -1.14 -19.84 -8.44
N ALA A 183 -0.52 -18.99 -7.63
CA ALA A 183 -0.21 -19.35 -6.24
C ALA A 183 -1.48 -19.45 -5.39
N TYR A 184 -1.51 -20.43 -4.49
CA TYR A 184 -2.55 -20.55 -3.47
C TYR A 184 -2.36 -19.51 -2.35
N ILE A 185 -3.38 -19.31 -1.52
CA ILE A 185 -3.39 -18.32 -0.43
C ILE A 185 -2.16 -18.44 0.47
N SER A 186 -1.82 -19.66 0.91
CA SER A 186 -0.65 -19.94 1.75
C SER A 186 0.69 -19.63 1.05
N GLN A 187 0.77 -19.88 -0.26
CA GLN A 187 1.94 -19.57 -1.08
C GLN A 187 2.06 -18.05 -1.31
N GLU A 188 0.95 -17.37 -1.62
CA GLU A 188 0.93 -15.90 -1.76
C GLU A 188 1.42 -15.23 -0.48
N LEU A 189 0.91 -15.67 0.68
CA LEU A 189 1.35 -15.16 1.98
C LEU A 189 2.83 -15.43 2.25
N GLY A 190 3.28 -16.67 2.01
CA GLY A 190 4.68 -17.05 2.19
C GLY A 190 5.64 -16.22 1.34
N TYR A 191 5.33 -16.04 0.05
CA TYR A 191 6.12 -15.20 -0.85
C TYR A 191 6.07 -13.72 -0.46
N ALA A 192 4.92 -13.22 -0.02
CA ALA A 192 4.79 -11.84 0.47
C ALA A 192 5.68 -11.57 1.69
N LEU A 193 5.68 -12.50 2.64
CA LEU A 193 6.52 -12.40 3.84
C LEU A 193 8.02 -12.51 3.50
N ALA A 194 8.39 -13.43 2.61
CA ALA A 194 9.77 -13.56 2.13
C ALA A 194 10.24 -12.26 1.44
N TRP A 195 9.39 -11.68 0.59
CA TRP A 195 9.67 -10.41 -0.08
C TRP A 195 9.82 -9.25 0.90
N GLY A 196 8.89 -9.12 1.86
CA GLY A 196 8.97 -8.11 2.90
C GLY A 196 10.22 -8.26 3.78
N ASN A 197 10.58 -9.50 4.10
CA ASN A 197 11.80 -9.82 4.86
C ASN A 197 13.08 -9.45 4.08
N GLU A 198 13.13 -9.74 2.78
CA GLU A 198 14.27 -9.36 1.93
C GLU A 198 14.45 -7.84 1.86
N LEU A 199 13.34 -7.09 1.70
CA LEU A 199 13.38 -5.62 1.77
C LEU A 199 13.96 -5.14 3.11
N LEU A 200 13.45 -5.68 4.21
CA LEU A 200 13.88 -5.30 5.55
C LEU A 200 15.34 -5.64 5.79
N ALA A 201 15.75 -6.86 5.48
CA ALA A 201 17.12 -7.33 5.68
C ALA A 201 18.14 -6.51 4.88
N LYS A 202 17.93 -6.36 3.58
CA LYS A 202 18.86 -5.63 2.70
C LYS A 202 18.98 -4.16 3.01
N LEU A 203 17.89 -3.51 3.39
CA LEU A 203 17.93 -2.10 3.78
C LEU A 203 18.57 -1.91 5.15
N THR A 204 18.40 -2.86 6.06
CA THR A 204 19.11 -2.85 7.37
C THR A 204 20.58 -3.13 7.19
N GLU A 205 20.98 -4.08 6.34
CA GLU A 205 22.39 -4.32 5.96
C GLU A 205 23.03 -3.07 5.35
N ALA A 206 22.27 -2.23 4.63
CA ALA A 206 22.70 -0.95 4.09
C ALA A 206 22.75 0.18 5.14
N GLY A 207 22.51 -0.12 6.43
CA GLY A 207 22.65 0.82 7.55
C GLY A 207 21.37 1.60 7.91
N LEU A 208 20.21 1.22 7.39
CA LEU A 208 18.95 1.86 7.74
C LEU A 208 18.32 1.20 8.99
N ASP A 209 17.60 1.99 9.79
CA ASP A 209 16.91 1.48 10.98
C ASP A 209 15.77 0.53 10.58
N ALA A 210 15.77 -0.69 11.11
CA ALA A 210 14.81 -1.74 10.78
C ALA A 210 13.38 -1.33 11.12
N THR A 211 13.18 -0.60 12.22
CA THR A 211 11.84 -0.15 12.65
C THR A 211 11.28 0.88 11.68
N GLU A 212 12.11 1.82 11.25
CA GLU A 212 11.71 2.85 10.28
C GLU A 212 11.43 2.25 8.90
N VAL A 213 12.24 1.28 8.46
CA VAL A 213 11.99 0.53 7.22
C VAL A 213 10.65 -0.20 7.31
N ALA A 214 10.42 -0.96 8.38
CA ALA A 214 9.19 -1.75 8.58
C ALA A 214 7.93 -0.87 8.56
N LYS A 215 7.95 0.31 9.19
CA LYS A 215 6.84 1.27 9.17
C LYS A 215 6.48 1.76 7.77
N LYS A 216 7.41 1.74 6.83
CA LYS A 216 7.24 2.24 5.46
C LYS A 216 6.87 1.15 4.44
N ILE A 217 6.82 -0.13 4.86
CA ILE A 217 6.42 -1.25 4.00
C ILE A 217 4.89 -1.36 3.99
N LYS A 218 4.35 -1.55 2.79
CA LYS A 218 2.95 -1.88 2.52
C LYS A 218 2.85 -3.27 1.91
N LEU A 219 2.08 -4.15 2.52
CA LEU A 219 1.71 -5.44 1.96
C LEU A 219 0.41 -5.32 1.16
N SER A 220 0.37 -5.90 -0.03
CA SER A 220 -0.81 -5.99 -0.87
C SER A 220 -1.03 -7.44 -1.27
N LEU A 221 -2.11 -8.02 -0.73
CA LEU A 221 -2.57 -9.39 -0.96
C LEU A 221 -3.93 -9.36 -1.67
N ILE A 222 -4.26 -10.37 -2.46
CA ILE A 222 -5.59 -10.48 -3.07
C ILE A 222 -6.58 -11.16 -2.12
N HIS A 223 -6.13 -12.21 -1.45
CA HIS A 223 -6.95 -12.97 -0.51
C HIS A 223 -6.57 -12.60 0.93
N ILE A 224 -7.39 -11.81 1.54
CA ILE A 224 -7.26 -11.40 2.94
C ILE A 224 -8.40 -12.05 3.74
#